data_7d9028c99641bf72663461b1d24a1c60
#
_entry.id   7d9028c99641bf72663461b1d24a1c60
#
_cell.length_a   1.000
_cell.length_b   1.000
_cell.length_c   1.000
_cell.angle_alpha   90.00
_cell.angle_beta   90.00
_cell.angle_gamma   90.00
#
_symmetry.space_group_name_H-M   'P 1'
#
loop_
_entity.id
_entity.type
_entity.pdbx_description
1 polymer ?
#
loop_
_entity_poly.entity_id
_entity_poly.type
_entity_poly.pdbx_seq_one_letter_code
_entity_poly.pdbx_strand_id
1 'polypeptide(L)'
;RRVLFRSKKDKELTEMIKGALPVGILGIGEPLIYGVTLPLGRPFITACIGGGIGGAVIGMIGNVGAIAIGPSGAALIPLISDGKWYGYVLGLLAAYAGGFVATFFFGIPKEQLEKEALAEETIINEPVASTVAATNMGTSEITLTAVADGTVEPLENASDPVFSQKMMGEGYFVEPVNGQIYSPVTGKVSSVFPTKHAIGITTANGLEILLHMGINTVDLGGKPFDLKVVEGQQVTSDTLVADVDLAAIKSAGKETSMMVLVTNMDRVANFVLEKTGKAKAKTQVMDVETKA
;
A
#
# COMPACT_ATOMS: atom_id res chain seq x y z
N ARG A 1 9.86 -18.67 -1.66
CA ARG A 1 10.49 -18.76 -2.99
C ARG A 1 9.45 -18.70 -4.12
N ARG A 2 8.28 -19.36 -4.01
CA ARG A 2 7.24 -19.30 -5.06
C ARG A 2 6.57 -17.92 -5.09
N VAL A 3 6.31 -17.31 -3.95
CA VAL A 3 5.86 -15.90 -3.87
C VAL A 3 6.97 -14.97 -4.39
N LEU A 4 8.23 -15.13 -3.98
CA LEU A 4 9.38 -14.37 -4.49
C LEU A 4 9.72 -14.65 -5.98
N PHE A 5 9.42 -15.84 -6.52
CA PHE A 5 9.76 -16.18 -7.90
C PHE A 5 8.60 -16.04 -8.89
N ARG A 6 7.36 -16.04 -8.42
CA ARG A 6 6.18 -15.97 -9.28
C ARG A 6 5.56 -14.56 -9.32
N SER A 7 5.68 -13.77 -8.25
CA SER A 7 5.25 -12.37 -8.19
C SER A 7 6.37 -11.40 -8.59
N LYS A 8 7.07 -11.66 -9.68
CA LYS A 8 8.02 -10.68 -10.26
C LYS A 8 7.34 -9.42 -10.77
N LYS A 9 6.02 -9.40 -10.84
CA LYS A 9 5.22 -8.28 -11.34
C LYS A 9 4.81 -7.31 -10.22
N ASP A 10 4.71 -7.78 -8.98
CA ASP A 10 4.48 -6.93 -7.82
C ASP A 10 5.83 -6.49 -7.24
N LYS A 11 6.32 -5.37 -7.74
CA LYS A 11 7.62 -4.81 -7.34
C LYS A 11 7.59 -4.35 -5.88
N GLU A 12 6.50 -3.75 -5.45
CA GLU A 12 6.31 -3.23 -4.10
C GLU A 12 6.37 -4.34 -3.06
N LEU A 13 5.57 -5.39 -3.23
CA LEU A 13 5.59 -6.58 -2.36
C LEU A 13 6.97 -7.24 -2.35
N THR A 14 7.65 -7.29 -3.51
CA THR A 14 9.00 -7.86 -3.62
C THR A 14 10.03 -7.05 -2.84
N GLU A 15 10.02 -5.73 -2.93
CA GLU A 15 10.95 -4.86 -2.19
C GLU A 15 10.65 -4.89 -0.69
N MET A 16 9.37 -4.86 -0.29
CA MET A 16 8.96 -5.00 1.10
C MET A 16 9.46 -6.34 1.69
N ILE A 17 9.30 -7.45 0.98
CA ILE A 17 9.80 -8.76 1.41
C ILE A 17 11.31 -8.76 1.52
N LYS A 18 12.03 -8.19 0.54
CA LYS A 18 13.50 -8.11 0.57
C LYS A 18 14.01 -7.32 1.77
N GLY A 19 13.38 -6.19 2.09
CA GLY A 19 13.73 -5.36 3.25
C GLY A 19 13.41 -6.02 4.58
N ALA A 20 12.24 -6.64 4.71
CA ALA A 20 11.76 -7.22 5.96
C ALA A 20 12.32 -8.63 6.24
N LEU A 21 12.73 -9.41 5.22
CA LEU A 21 13.17 -10.79 5.37
C LEU A 21 14.42 -10.95 6.25
N PRO A 22 15.50 -10.17 6.09
CA PRO A 22 16.69 -10.27 6.95
C PRO A 22 16.35 -10.01 8.42
N VAL A 23 15.53 -9.02 8.68
CA VAL A 23 15.09 -8.62 10.02
C VAL A 23 14.22 -9.72 10.65
N GLY A 24 13.32 -10.32 9.87
CA GLY A 24 12.48 -11.44 10.27
C GLY A 24 13.28 -12.69 10.62
N ILE A 25 14.37 -13.00 9.87
CA ILE A 25 15.28 -14.13 10.17
C ILE A 25 15.98 -13.91 11.52
N LEU A 26 16.34 -12.67 11.86
CA LEU A 26 16.92 -12.32 13.14
C LEU A 26 15.92 -12.42 14.31
N GLY A 27 14.62 -12.49 14.04
CA GLY A 27 13.58 -12.70 15.02
C GLY A 27 12.69 -11.49 15.29
N ILE A 28 12.82 -10.40 14.52
CA ILE A 28 11.91 -9.26 14.55
C ILE A 28 10.90 -9.46 13.42
N GLY A 29 9.79 -10.11 13.77
CA GLY A 29 8.79 -10.57 12.78
C GLY A 29 7.76 -9.54 12.37
N GLU A 30 7.60 -8.44 13.14
CA GLU A 30 6.54 -7.47 12.93
C GLU A 30 6.47 -6.92 11.49
N PRO A 31 7.58 -6.51 10.84
CA PRO A 31 7.51 -5.99 9.48
C PRO A 31 6.99 -7.02 8.46
N LEU A 32 7.35 -8.31 8.63
CA LEU A 32 6.86 -9.40 7.79
C LEU A 32 5.40 -9.76 8.12
N ILE A 33 5.02 -9.71 9.39
CA ILE A 33 3.67 -10.06 9.82
C ILE A 33 2.68 -9.02 9.31
N TYR A 34 2.89 -7.76 9.65
CA TYR A 34 1.93 -6.68 9.34
C TYR A 34 2.04 -6.20 7.91
N GLY A 35 3.23 -6.15 7.31
CA GLY A 35 3.43 -5.68 5.94
C GLY A 35 3.14 -6.73 4.87
N VAL A 36 3.28 -8.03 5.17
CA VAL A 36 3.21 -9.07 4.14
C VAL A 36 2.22 -10.17 4.47
N THR A 37 2.38 -10.87 5.61
CA THR A 37 1.66 -12.14 5.80
C THR A 37 0.24 -11.93 6.26
N LEU A 38 -0.03 -10.95 7.11
CA LEU A 38 -1.37 -10.65 7.62
C LEU A 38 -2.29 -10.06 6.54
N PRO A 39 -1.87 -9.04 5.74
CA PRO A 39 -2.68 -8.53 4.64
C PRO A 39 -3.03 -9.59 3.59
N LEU A 40 -2.12 -10.51 3.31
CA LEU A 40 -2.35 -11.62 2.37
C LEU A 40 -3.18 -12.77 2.97
N GLY A 41 -3.42 -12.78 4.27
CA GLY A 41 -4.23 -13.75 5.02
C GLY A 41 -3.66 -15.16 5.02
N ARG A 42 -3.69 -15.89 3.90
CA ARG A 42 -3.21 -17.27 3.78
C ARG A 42 -1.75 -17.47 4.17
N PRO A 43 -0.79 -16.61 3.78
CA PRO A 43 0.60 -16.71 4.24
C PRO A 43 0.75 -16.61 5.75
N PHE A 44 -0.11 -15.86 6.44
CA PHE A 44 -0.11 -15.80 7.89
C PHE A 44 -0.45 -17.17 8.52
N ILE A 45 -1.52 -17.82 8.03
CA ILE A 45 -1.93 -19.14 8.51
C ILE A 45 -0.83 -20.18 8.29
N THR A 46 -0.20 -20.17 7.11
CA THR A 46 0.88 -21.13 6.79
C THR A 46 2.15 -20.85 7.59
N ALA A 47 2.43 -19.61 7.95
CA ALA A 47 3.51 -19.25 8.88
C ALA A 47 3.24 -19.80 10.29
N CYS A 48 1.99 -19.72 10.79
CA CYS A 48 1.59 -20.32 12.06
C CYS A 48 1.76 -21.86 12.07
N ILE A 49 1.42 -22.53 10.96
CA ILE A 49 1.66 -23.99 10.81
C ILE A 49 3.16 -24.29 10.90
N GLY A 50 4.00 -23.51 10.23
CA GLY A 50 5.45 -23.63 10.30
C GLY A 50 5.98 -23.47 11.72
N GLY A 51 5.49 -22.45 12.45
CA GLY A 51 5.83 -22.23 13.85
C GLY A 51 5.43 -23.41 14.75
N GLY A 52 4.24 -23.98 14.53
CA GLY A 52 3.76 -25.18 15.23
C GLY A 52 4.67 -26.39 15.00
N ILE A 53 5.13 -26.63 13.77
CA ILE A 53 6.07 -27.72 13.43
C ILE A 53 7.41 -27.51 14.18
N GLY A 54 7.96 -26.31 14.13
CA GLY A 54 9.21 -26.00 14.85
C GLY A 54 9.09 -26.15 16.35
N GLY A 55 7.99 -25.69 16.94
CA GLY A 55 7.69 -25.86 18.36
C GLY A 55 7.57 -27.34 18.77
N ALA A 56 6.94 -28.16 17.93
CA ALA A 56 6.85 -29.60 18.15
C ALA A 56 8.24 -30.27 18.14
N VAL A 57 9.11 -29.91 17.20
CA VAL A 57 10.49 -30.42 17.16
C VAL A 57 11.28 -30.04 18.40
N ILE A 58 11.19 -28.79 18.86
CA ILE A 58 11.83 -28.32 20.10
C ILE A 58 11.29 -29.11 21.31
N GLY A 59 9.96 -29.30 21.37
CA GLY A 59 9.32 -30.06 22.45
C GLY A 59 9.75 -31.51 22.50
N MET A 60 9.94 -32.18 21.35
CA MET A 60 10.44 -33.57 21.29
C MET A 60 11.90 -33.69 21.75
N ILE A 61 12.75 -32.70 21.51
CA ILE A 61 14.13 -32.68 21.98
C ILE A 61 14.19 -32.50 23.50
N GLY A 62 13.23 -31.77 24.05
CA GLY A 62 13.05 -31.55 25.50
C GLY A 62 14.14 -30.68 26.14
N ASN A 63 13.76 -29.96 27.19
CA ASN A 63 14.65 -29.11 27.98
C ASN A 63 15.47 -28.10 27.17
N VAL A 64 14.89 -27.55 26.07
CA VAL A 64 15.48 -26.46 25.34
C VAL A 64 14.87 -25.16 25.89
N GLY A 65 15.64 -24.41 26.64
CA GLY A 65 15.21 -23.15 27.27
C GLY A 65 16.18 -22.01 26.98
N ALA A 66 15.73 -20.80 27.13
CA ALA A 66 16.57 -19.60 27.03
C ALA A 66 16.80 -19.01 28.42
N ILE A 67 17.99 -18.46 28.62
CA ILE A 67 18.39 -17.79 29.87
C ILE A 67 17.79 -16.39 30.02
N ALA A 68 17.32 -15.81 28.92
CA ALA A 68 16.68 -14.49 28.88
C ALA A 68 15.66 -14.40 27.77
N ILE A 69 14.72 -13.46 27.88
CA ILE A 69 13.76 -13.11 26.83
C ILE A 69 14.50 -12.29 25.77
N GLY A 70 14.36 -12.69 24.52
CA GLY A 70 14.97 -12.01 23.37
C GLY A 70 14.18 -12.22 22.08
N PRO A 71 14.65 -11.69 20.94
CA PRO A 71 14.05 -11.93 19.63
C PRO A 71 13.98 -13.44 19.32
N SER A 72 12.88 -13.89 18.73
CA SER A 72 12.57 -15.31 18.54
C SER A 72 13.29 -16.01 17.38
N GLY A 73 14.13 -15.32 16.63
CA GLY A 73 14.83 -15.86 15.46
C GLY A 73 16.25 -16.32 15.75
N ALA A 74 17.13 -16.17 14.77
CA ALA A 74 18.54 -16.54 14.89
C ALA A 74 19.26 -15.80 16.04
N ALA A 75 18.80 -14.61 16.41
CA ALA A 75 19.37 -13.85 17.52
C ALA A 75 19.16 -14.49 18.91
N LEU A 76 18.22 -15.42 19.05
CA LEU A 76 18.01 -16.14 20.31
C LEU A 76 19.03 -17.28 20.54
N ILE A 77 19.69 -17.77 19.49
CA ILE A 77 20.61 -18.92 19.59
C ILE A 77 21.67 -18.77 20.71
N PRO A 78 22.34 -17.61 20.86
CA PRO A 78 23.33 -17.44 21.94
C PRO A 78 22.76 -17.47 23.36
N LEU A 79 21.44 -17.27 23.49
CA LEU A 79 20.74 -17.22 24.78
C LEU A 79 20.15 -18.59 25.20
N ILE A 80 20.36 -19.65 24.41
CA ILE A 80 19.88 -21.01 24.74
C ILE A 80 20.77 -21.60 25.81
N SER A 81 20.14 -22.08 26.90
CA SER A 81 20.79 -22.70 28.05
C SER A 81 21.26 -24.15 27.79
N ASP A 82 22.13 -24.64 28.67
CA ASP A 82 22.53 -26.06 28.81
C ASP A 82 23.15 -26.69 27.54
N GLY A 83 23.77 -25.89 26.66
CA GLY A 83 24.43 -26.41 25.47
C GLY A 83 23.48 -26.99 24.41
N LYS A 84 22.16 -26.86 24.60
CA LYS A 84 21.13 -27.38 23.69
C LYS A 84 20.76 -26.44 22.55
N TRP A 85 21.62 -25.50 22.23
CA TRP A 85 21.42 -24.56 21.10
C TRP A 85 21.08 -25.28 19.80
N TYR A 86 21.65 -26.49 19.57
CA TYR A 86 21.36 -27.32 18.39
C TYR A 86 19.88 -27.71 18.29
N GLY A 87 19.24 -27.98 19.44
CA GLY A 87 17.80 -28.29 19.48
C GLY A 87 16.94 -27.12 19.04
N TYR A 88 17.31 -25.92 19.47
CA TYR A 88 16.65 -24.70 19.00
C TYR A 88 16.87 -24.47 17.49
N VAL A 89 18.10 -24.63 17.00
CA VAL A 89 18.42 -24.50 15.58
C VAL A 89 17.65 -25.51 14.72
N LEU A 90 17.56 -26.77 15.16
CA LEU A 90 16.75 -27.78 14.45
C LEU A 90 15.26 -27.39 14.42
N GLY A 91 14.72 -26.90 15.52
CA GLY A 91 13.34 -26.41 15.57
C GLY A 91 13.12 -25.21 14.67
N LEU A 92 14.07 -24.27 14.64
CA LEU A 92 14.01 -23.10 13.77
C LEU A 92 14.06 -23.49 12.27
N LEU A 93 14.92 -24.42 11.91
CA LEU A 93 15.01 -24.96 10.54
C LEU A 93 13.72 -25.71 10.17
N ALA A 94 13.15 -26.49 11.09
CA ALA A 94 11.89 -27.19 10.87
C ALA A 94 10.72 -26.21 10.70
N ALA A 95 10.69 -25.12 11.49
CA ALA A 95 9.70 -24.05 11.36
C ALA A 95 9.78 -23.39 9.97
N TYR A 96 10.97 -23.02 9.53
CA TYR A 96 11.17 -22.41 8.22
C TYR A 96 10.85 -23.37 7.08
N ALA A 97 11.28 -24.63 7.16
CA ALA A 97 10.97 -25.63 6.15
C ALA A 97 9.46 -25.93 6.10
N GLY A 98 8.83 -26.14 7.24
CA GLY A 98 7.39 -26.41 7.33
C GLY A 98 6.55 -25.23 6.85
N GLY A 99 6.88 -24.01 7.28
CA GLY A 99 6.23 -22.79 6.80
C GLY A 99 6.43 -22.57 5.31
N PHE A 100 7.62 -22.83 4.79
CA PHE A 100 7.91 -22.75 3.35
C PHE A 100 7.07 -23.75 2.55
N VAL A 101 7.02 -25.02 2.96
CA VAL A 101 6.22 -26.07 2.31
C VAL A 101 4.74 -25.73 2.38
N ALA A 102 4.23 -25.36 3.55
CA ALA A 102 2.83 -24.97 3.72
C ALA A 102 2.46 -23.77 2.84
N THR A 103 3.30 -22.74 2.82
CA THR A 103 3.08 -21.56 1.96
C THR A 103 3.20 -21.91 0.48
N PHE A 104 4.09 -22.82 0.11
CA PHE A 104 4.25 -23.25 -1.27
C PHE A 104 2.98 -23.90 -1.83
N PHE A 105 2.28 -24.71 -1.02
CA PHE A 105 1.08 -25.41 -1.48
C PHE A 105 -0.22 -24.62 -1.23
N PHE A 106 -0.32 -23.87 -0.13
CA PHE A 106 -1.57 -23.29 0.34
C PHE A 106 -1.53 -21.78 0.53
N GLY A 107 -0.35 -21.15 0.49
CA GLY A 107 -0.15 -19.77 0.92
C GLY A 107 -0.49 -18.70 -0.11
N ILE A 108 -0.79 -19.04 -1.37
CA ILE A 108 -1.08 -18.03 -2.41
C ILE A 108 -2.60 -17.88 -2.53
N PRO A 109 -3.18 -16.69 -2.28
CA PRO A 109 -4.59 -16.40 -2.52
C PRO A 109 -4.94 -16.60 -4.00
N LYS A 110 -6.10 -17.19 -4.28
CA LYS A 110 -6.56 -17.38 -5.66
C LYS A 110 -6.74 -16.06 -6.41
N GLU A 111 -7.18 -15.02 -5.71
CA GLU A 111 -7.34 -13.66 -6.23
C GLU A 111 -6.03 -13.05 -6.76
N GLN A 112 -4.90 -13.33 -6.11
CA GLN A 112 -3.60 -12.91 -6.64
C GLN A 112 -3.18 -13.73 -7.86
N LEU A 113 -3.52 -15.01 -7.91
CA LEU A 113 -3.28 -15.84 -9.09
C LEU A 113 -4.17 -15.42 -10.28
N GLU A 114 -5.39 -15.00 -10.02
CA GLU A 114 -6.33 -14.48 -11.04
C GLU A 114 -5.89 -13.09 -11.52
N LYS A 115 -5.46 -12.19 -10.64
CA LYS A 115 -4.86 -10.89 -11.01
C LYS A 115 -3.60 -11.07 -11.87
N GLU A 116 -2.75 -12.04 -11.55
CA GLU A 116 -1.57 -12.37 -12.37
C GLU A 116 -1.96 -12.98 -13.73
N ALA A 117 -2.99 -13.84 -13.78
CA ALA A 117 -3.48 -14.45 -15.02
C ALA A 117 -4.15 -13.42 -15.94
N LEU A 118 -4.99 -12.54 -15.40
CA LEU A 118 -5.60 -11.43 -16.13
C LEU A 118 -4.56 -10.44 -16.68
N ALA A 119 -3.51 -10.16 -15.92
CA ALA A 119 -2.39 -9.33 -16.39
C ALA A 119 -1.58 -10.02 -17.50
N GLU A 120 -1.56 -11.35 -17.55
CA GLU A 120 -0.91 -12.14 -18.61
C GLU A 120 -1.76 -12.21 -19.88
N GLU A 121 -3.10 -12.33 -19.77
CA GLU A 121 -4.02 -12.28 -20.92
C GLU A 121 -4.09 -10.89 -21.57
N THR A 122 -3.97 -9.82 -20.78
CA THR A 122 -3.97 -8.44 -21.31
C THR A 122 -2.71 -8.13 -22.14
N ILE A 123 -1.58 -8.81 -21.87
CA ILE A 123 -0.33 -8.65 -22.65
C ILE A 123 -0.39 -9.38 -23.99
N ILE A 124 -1.25 -10.40 -24.13
CA ILE A 124 -1.31 -11.26 -25.35
C ILE A 124 -2.35 -10.79 -26.35
N ASN A 125 -3.35 -9.97 -25.94
CA ASN A 125 -4.52 -9.61 -26.75
C ASN A 125 -4.66 -8.11 -27.07
N GLU A 126 -3.62 -7.28 -26.98
CA GLU A 126 -3.70 -5.95 -27.59
C GLU A 126 -3.23 -6.03 -29.07
N PRO A 127 -4.12 -5.68 -30.01
CA PRO A 127 -3.69 -5.47 -31.39
C PRO A 127 -2.82 -4.23 -31.43
N VAL A 128 -1.61 -4.42 -31.93
CA VAL A 128 -0.65 -3.34 -32.25
C VAL A 128 -1.31 -2.39 -33.27
N ALA A 129 -1.86 -1.29 -32.80
CA ALA A 129 -2.17 -0.17 -33.66
C ALA A 129 -2.19 1.13 -32.83
N SER A 130 -1.09 1.79 -32.75
CA SER A 130 -0.91 3.19 -33.14
C SER A 130 0.42 3.71 -32.64
N THR A 131 1.30 3.87 -33.57
CA THR A 131 2.40 4.83 -33.60
C THR A 131 2.00 6.14 -32.92
N VAL A 132 2.52 6.39 -31.73
CA VAL A 132 2.72 7.76 -31.28
C VAL A 132 4.20 7.91 -30.97
N ALA A 133 4.79 8.82 -31.68
CA ALA A 133 6.18 9.18 -31.73
C ALA A 133 6.86 9.21 -30.35
N ALA A 134 8.04 8.61 -30.29
CA ALA A 134 9.06 8.95 -29.33
C ALA A 134 9.35 10.44 -29.47
N THR A 135 8.82 11.24 -28.55
CA THR A 135 9.15 12.65 -28.45
C THR A 135 9.73 12.89 -27.08
N ASN A 136 11.01 13.20 -27.08
CA ASN A 136 11.79 13.86 -26.05
C ASN A 136 11.61 13.41 -24.61
N MET A 137 12.67 12.82 -24.05
CA MET A 137 12.97 12.81 -22.62
C MET A 137 13.16 14.27 -22.16
N GLY A 138 12.04 14.92 -21.85
CA GLY A 138 11.97 16.18 -21.15
C GLY A 138 11.23 15.94 -19.85
N THR A 139 11.58 16.66 -18.81
CA THR A 139 10.77 16.76 -17.58
C THR A 139 9.30 16.94 -17.96
N SER A 140 8.45 16.03 -17.50
CA SER A 140 7.02 16.08 -17.79
C SER A 140 6.32 16.76 -16.61
N GLU A 141 5.63 17.85 -16.87
CA GLU A 141 4.84 18.57 -15.90
C GLU A 141 3.43 17.97 -15.82
N ILE A 142 2.96 17.72 -14.61
CA ILE A 142 1.62 17.24 -14.33
C ILE A 142 0.93 18.22 -13.40
N THR A 143 -0.26 18.65 -13.81
CA THR A 143 -1.10 19.52 -13.01
C THR A 143 -2.09 18.70 -12.19
N LEU A 144 -2.15 18.95 -10.89
CA LEU A 144 -3.17 18.43 -9.98
C LEU A 144 -4.24 19.49 -9.73
N THR A 145 -5.50 19.06 -9.66
CA THR A 145 -6.67 19.96 -9.55
C THR A 145 -7.41 19.75 -8.24
N ALA A 146 -8.09 20.81 -7.73
CA ALA A 146 -8.95 20.72 -6.57
C ALA A 146 -10.04 19.65 -6.77
N VAL A 147 -10.11 18.70 -5.85
CA VAL A 147 -11.00 17.52 -5.94
C VAL A 147 -12.46 17.84 -5.61
N ALA A 148 -12.71 18.98 -4.96
CA ALA A 148 -14.06 19.44 -4.58
C ALA A 148 -14.12 20.95 -4.56
N ASP A 149 -15.34 21.49 -4.54
CA ASP A 149 -15.56 22.89 -4.15
C ASP A 149 -15.20 23.03 -2.66
N GLY A 150 -14.35 24.01 -2.33
CA GLY A 150 -13.94 24.17 -0.94
C GLY A 150 -12.76 25.11 -0.73
N THR A 151 -12.02 24.88 0.33
CA THR A 151 -10.78 25.60 0.65
C THR A 151 -9.58 24.69 0.47
N VAL A 152 -8.66 25.06 -0.40
CA VAL A 152 -7.40 24.37 -0.61
C VAL A 152 -6.39 24.85 0.42
N GLU A 153 -5.76 23.91 1.10
CA GLU A 153 -4.75 24.14 2.13
C GLU A 153 -3.49 23.32 1.87
N PRO A 154 -2.30 23.83 2.23
CA PRO A 154 -1.08 23.05 2.20
C PRO A 154 -1.16 21.91 3.22
N LEU A 155 -0.49 20.80 2.91
CA LEU A 155 -0.57 19.57 3.69
C LEU A 155 -0.10 19.74 5.14
N GLU A 156 0.81 20.68 5.39
CA GLU A 156 1.33 21.02 6.72
C GLU A 156 0.24 21.51 7.69
N ASN A 157 -0.86 22.04 7.16
CA ASN A 157 -2.00 22.52 7.96
C ASN A 157 -2.97 21.38 8.34
N ALA A 158 -2.76 20.15 7.86
CA ALA A 158 -3.61 19.03 8.22
C ALA A 158 -3.51 18.70 9.71
N SER A 159 -4.63 18.35 10.32
CA SER A 159 -4.72 18.01 11.76
C SER A 159 -3.99 16.72 12.11
N ASP A 160 -3.95 15.77 11.17
CA ASP A 160 -3.32 14.45 11.38
C ASP A 160 -1.82 14.50 11.11
N PRO A 161 -0.97 14.04 12.06
CA PRO A 161 0.48 14.05 11.92
C PRO A 161 1.01 13.23 10.73
N VAL A 162 0.31 12.20 10.30
CA VAL A 162 0.73 11.36 9.14
C VAL A 162 0.73 12.19 7.86
N PHE A 163 -0.24 13.08 7.71
CA PHE A 163 -0.36 13.96 6.56
C PHE A 163 0.49 15.23 6.74
N SER A 164 0.37 15.93 7.88
CA SER A 164 1.09 17.19 8.09
C SER A 164 2.62 17.04 8.14
N GLN A 165 3.13 15.87 8.54
CA GLN A 165 4.55 15.54 8.48
C GLN A 165 4.98 14.90 7.16
N LYS A 166 4.06 14.80 6.17
CA LYS A 166 4.32 14.28 4.82
C LYS A 166 4.84 12.84 4.80
N MET A 167 4.44 12.04 5.79
CA MET A 167 4.91 10.64 5.92
C MET A 167 4.43 9.74 4.78
N MET A 168 3.34 10.11 4.09
CA MET A 168 2.78 9.38 2.96
C MET A 168 3.06 10.04 1.60
N GLY A 169 3.87 11.09 1.56
CA GLY A 169 4.16 11.84 0.35
C GLY A 169 3.84 13.33 0.47
N GLU A 170 3.94 14.05 -0.61
CA GLU A 170 3.71 15.49 -0.70
C GLU A 170 2.39 15.79 -1.39
N GLY A 171 1.78 16.95 -1.12
CA GLY A 171 0.51 17.28 -1.72
C GLY A 171 -0.22 18.45 -1.07
N TYR A 172 -1.53 18.40 -1.11
CA TYR A 172 -2.44 19.38 -0.53
C TYR A 172 -3.71 18.68 -0.03
N PHE A 173 -4.56 19.44 0.68
CA PHE A 173 -5.90 18.98 0.96
C PHE A 173 -6.96 20.04 0.65
N VAL A 174 -8.19 19.58 0.52
CA VAL A 174 -9.36 20.44 0.31
C VAL A 174 -10.34 20.23 1.44
N GLU A 175 -10.74 21.32 2.12
CA GLU A 175 -11.89 21.30 3.01
C GLU A 175 -13.17 21.47 2.16
N PRO A 176 -13.93 20.40 1.93
CA PRO A 176 -15.01 20.41 0.96
C PRO A 176 -16.27 21.08 1.53
N VAL A 177 -17.01 21.80 0.68
CA VAL A 177 -18.33 22.37 1.02
C VAL A 177 -19.48 21.48 0.55
N ASN A 178 -19.21 20.53 -0.36
CA ASN A 178 -20.16 19.52 -0.82
C ASN A 178 -19.46 18.17 -1.02
N GLY A 179 -20.25 17.12 -1.20
CA GLY A 179 -19.75 15.74 -1.25
C GLY A 179 -19.34 15.25 -2.64
N GLN A 180 -19.42 16.08 -3.66
CA GLN A 180 -19.01 15.69 -5.01
C GLN A 180 -17.48 15.75 -5.15
N ILE A 181 -16.85 14.59 -5.28
CA ILE A 181 -15.40 14.46 -5.33
C ILE A 181 -14.96 14.05 -6.74
N TYR A 182 -14.08 14.83 -7.32
CA TYR A 182 -13.54 14.64 -8.66
C TYR A 182 -12.11 14.10 -8.61
N SER A 183 -11.67 13.48 -9.70
CA SER A 183 -10.28 13.04 -9.82
C SER A 183 -9.33 14.24 -9.79
N PRO A 184 -8.23 14.18 -9.01
CA PRO A 184 -7.23 15.26 -8.98
C PRO A 184 -6.39 15.33 -10.26
N VAL A 185 -6.41 14.29 -11.09
CA VAL A 185 -5.49 14.14 -12.22
C VAL A 185 -6.08 13.25 -13.31
N THR A 186 -5.55 13.35 -14.52
CA THR A 186 -5.81 12.38 -15.58
C THR A 186 -4.90 11.15 -15.40
N GLY A 187 -5.51 9.97 -15.34
CA GLY A 187 -4.78 8.72 -15.13
C GLY A 187 -5.68 7.50 -15.10
N LYS A 188 -5.14 6.39 -14.62
CA LYS A 188 -5.84 5.12 -14.43
C LYS A 188 -6.02 4.87 -12.94
N VAL A 189 -7.22 4.53 -12.51
CA VAL A 189 -7.48 4.07 -11.13
C VAL A 189 -6.67 2.80 -10.89
N SER A 190 -5.64 2.89 -10.07
CA SER A 190 -4.71 1.79 -9.77
C SER A 190 -5.17 0.94 -8.59
N SER A 191 -5.92 1.55 -7.67
CA SER A 191 -6.47 0.85 -6.50
C SER A 191 -7.72 1.53 -5.96
N VAL A 192 -8.63 0.72 -5.41
CA VAL A 192 -9.78 1.16 -4.62
C VAL A 192 -9.71 0.45 -3.28
N PHE A 193 -9.63 1.20 -2.19
CA PHE A 193 -9.54 0.62 -0.86
C PHE A 193 -10.86 -0.04 -0.45
N PRO A 194 -10.86 -1.19 0.26
CA PRO A 194 -12.07 -1.93 0.61
C PRO A 194 -13.09 -1.11 1.41
N THR A 195 -12.63 -0.18 2.23
CA THR A 195 -13.48 0.75 2.99
C THR A 195 -13.79 2.03 2.22
N LYS A 196 -13.52 2.07 0.91
CA LYS A 196 -13.89 3.13 -0.03
C LYS A 196 -13.42 4.55 0.33
N HIS A 197 -12.63 4.69 1.38
CA HIS A 197 -12.14 5.98 1.87
C HIS A 197 -10.94 6.51 1.08
N ALA A 198 -10.33 5.69 0.25
CA ALA A 198 -9.17 6.10 -0.54
C ALA A 198 -9.15 5.43 -1.93
N ILE A 199 -8.61 6.17 -2.91
CA ILE A 199 -8.47 5.78 -4.31
C ILE A 199 -7.05 6.13 -4.76
N GLY A 200 -6.33 5.15 -5.31
CA GLY A 200 -5.06 5.36 -5.99
C GLY A 200 -5.26 5.61 -7.48
N ILE A 201 -4.52 6.55 -8.04
CA ILE A 201 -4.55 6.88 -9.47
C ILE A 201 -3.12 6.96 -9.99
N THR A 202 -2.81 6.25 -11.06
CA THR A 202 -1.50 6.31 -11.70
C THR A 202 -1.60 7.06 -13.02
N THR A 203 -0.77 8.07 -13.20
CA THR A 203 -0.70 8.87 -14.42
C THR A 203 0.07 8.15 -15.53
N ALA A 204 -0.04 8.62 -16.77
CA ALA A 204 0.64 8.00 -17.92
C ALA A 204 2.18 7.96 -17.79
N ASN A 205 2.79 8.94 -17.10
CA ASN A 205 4.21 8.99 -16.80
C ASN A 205 4.60 8.35 -15.46
N GLY A 206 3.66 7.59 -14.85
CA GLY A 206 3.90 6.73 -13.70
C GLY A 206 3.95 7.47 -12.36
N LEU A 207 3.40 8.69 -12.25
CA LEU A 207 3.19 9.36 -10.98
C LEU A 207 2.01 8.69 -10.25
N GLU A 208 2.16 8.42 -8.96
CA GLU A 208 1.15 7.77 -8.13
C GLU A 208 0.49 8.79 -7.22
N ILE A 209 -0.81 8.97 -7.43
CA ILE A 209 -1.63 9.93 -6.68
C ILE A 209 -2.58 9.17 -5.78
N LEU A 210 -2.59 9.48 -4.50
CA LEU A 210 -3.56 8.99 -3.52
C LEU A 210 -4.57 10.09 -3.20
N LEU A 211 -5.84 9.82 -3.47
CA LEU A 211 -6.96 10.60 -2.96
C LEU A 211 -7.51 9.89 -1.72
N HIS A 212 -7.34 10.51 -0.54
CA HIS A 212 -7.84 9.99 0.73
C HIS A 212 -8.95 10.89 1.25
N MET A 213 -10.14 10.33 1.44
CA MET A 213 -11.38 11.06 1.72
C MET A 213 -11.72 11.03 3.21
N GLY A 214 -11.46 12.15 3.88
CA GLY A 214 -11.63 12.33 5.31
C GLY A 214 -10.48 11.73 6.15
N ILE A 215 -10.37 12.14 7.40
CA ILE A 215 -9.37 11.63 8.34
C ILE A 215 -10.02 10.62 9.29
N ASN A 216 -9.36 9.48 9.51
CA ASN A 216 -9.86 8.36 10.33
C ASN A 216 -11.20 7.79 9.87
N THR A 217 -11.53 7.91 8.59
CA THR A 217 -12.79 7.45 8.00
C THR A 217 -12.81 5.97 7.64
N VAL A 218 -11.67 5.28 7.71
CA VAL A 218 -11.56 3.82 7.56
C VAL A 218 -12.50 3.09 8.52
N ASP A 219 -12.67 3.61 9.73
CA ASP A 219 -13.54 3.04 10.78
C ASP A 219 -15.03 3.01 10.40
N LEU A 220 -15.44 3.83 9.42
CA LEU A 220 -16.83 3.93 8.97
C LEU A 220 -17.24 2.81 8.02
N GLY A 221 -16.32 1.91 7.66
CA GLY A 221 -16.56 0.72 6.86
C GLY A 221 -17.16 1.02 5.48
N GLY A 222 -16.83 2.17 4.90
CA GLY A 222 -17.25 2.56 3.55
C GLY A 222 -18.65 3.17 3.43
N LYS A 223 -19.42 3.25 4.51
CA LYS A 223 -20.83 3.71 4.48
C LYS A 223 -21.01 5.12 3.89
N PRO A 224 -20.16 6.14 4.22
CA PRO A 224 -20.33 7.48 3.68
C PRO A 224 -19.90 7.65 2.21
N PHE A 225 -19.31 6.62 1.57
CA PHE A 225 -18.68 6.75 0.27
C PHE A 225 -19.43 5.98 -0.82
N ASP A 226 -20.00 6.71 -1.78
CA ASP A 226 -20.58 6.15 -3.00
C ASP A 226 -19.61 6.36 -4.17
N LEU A 227 -18.73 5.36 -4.40
CA LEU A 227 -17.73 5.43 -5.46
C LEU A 227 -18.38 5.29 -6.82
N LYS A 228 -17.95 6.15 -7.77
CA LYS A 228 -18.44 6.18 -9.16
C LYS A 228 -17.43 5.56 -10.13
N VAL A 229 -16.29 5.09 -9.61
CA VAL A 229 -15.21 4.49 -10.40
C VAL A 229 -14.82 3.13 -9.86
N VAL A 230 -14.17 2.34 -10.69
CA VAL A 230 -13.65 1.01 -10.37
C VAL A 230 -12.16 0.93 -10.70
N GLU A 231 -11.45 0.00 -10.08
CA GLU A 231 -10.05 -0.29 -10.38
C GLU A 231 -9.87 -0.62 -11.86
N GLY A 232 -8.85 -0.05 -12.49
CA GLY A 232 -8.57 -0.18 -13.93
C GLY A 232 -9.21 0.88 -14.83
N GLN A 233 -10.17 1.66 -14.32
CA GLN A 233 -10.87 2.68 -15.10
C GLN A 233 -9.96 3.88 -15.41
N GLN A 234 -10.04 4.42 -16.63
CA GLN A 234 -9.43 5.70 -16.98
C GLN A 234 -10.28 6.86 -16.45
N VAL A 235 -9.63 7.83 -15.86
CA VAL A 235 -10.25 9.04 -15.33
C VAL A 235 -9.52 10.30 -15.82
N THR A 236 -10.24 11.39 -15.84
CA THR A 236 -9.70 12.74 -16.06
C THR A 236 -10.08 13.63 -14.89
N SER A 237 -9.50 14.79 -14.76
CA SER A 237 -9.87 15.77 -13.72
C SER A 237 -11.34 16.19 -13.75
N ASP A 238 -12.07 15.89 -14.82
CA ASP A 238 -13.52 16.10 -14.92
C ASP A 238 -14.36 14.91 -14.39
N THR A 239 -13.73 13.78 -14.13
CA THR A 239 -14.45 12.56 -13.70
C THR A 239 -14.86 12.67 -12.24
N LEU A 240 -16.17 12.55 -11.97
CA LEU A 240 -16.70 12.37 -10.61
C LEU A 240 -16.27 10.98 -10.13
N VAL A 241 -15.47 10.91 -9.07
CA VAL A 241 -14.95 9.63 -8.53
C VAL A 241 -15.72 9.13 -7.33
N ALA A 242 -16.35 10.05 -6.58
CA ALA A 242 -17.18 9.68 -5.44
C ALA A 242 -18.25 10.74 -5.12
N ASP A 243 -19.38 10.29 -4.57
CA ASP A 243 -20.28 11.10 -3.76
C ASP A 243 -20.09 10.74 -2.29
N VAL A 244 -19.75 11.73 -1.45
CA VAL A 244 -19.40 11.55 -0.05
C VAL A 244 -20.44 12.20 0.84
N ASP A 245 -21.00 11.44 1.77
CA ASP A 245 -21.88 11.97 2.82
C ASP A 245 -21.05 12.66 3.92
N LEU A 246 -20.75 13.95 3.71
CA LEU A 246 -20.00 14.76 4.66
C LEU A 246 -20.70 14.88 6.02
N ALA A 247 -22.04 14.85 6.03
CA ALA A 247 -22.82 14.95 7.27
C ALA A 247 -22.65 13.67 8.10
N ALA A 248 -22.67 12.49 7.47
CA ALA A 248 -22.42 11.22 8.14
C ALA A 248 -21.00 11.16 8.73
N ILE A 249 -19.99 11.65 8.00
CA ILE A 249 -18.60 11.70 8.50
C ILE A 249 -18.51 12.61 9.74
N LYS A 250 -19.06 13.83 9.67
CA LYS A 250 -19.07 14.77 10.79
C LYS A 250 -19.85 14.24 12.00
N SER A 251 -20.98 13.60 11.77
CA SER A 251 -21.80 12.99 12.84
C SER A 251 -21.07 11.85 13.56
N ALA A 252 -20.14 11.18 12.88
CA ALA A 252 -19.27 10.17 13.46
C ALA A 252 -18.03 10.76 14.18
N GLY A 253 -17.92 12.08 14.28
CA GLY A 253 -16.79 12.77 14.90
C GLY A 253 -15.50 12.69 14.09
N LYS A 254 -15.60 12.48 12.77
CA LYS A 254 -14.46 12.41 11.85
C LYS A 254 -14.36 13.69 11.02
N GLU A 255 -13.16 13.94 10.49
CA GLU A 255 -12.90 15.11 9.64
C GLU A 255 -13.19 14.81 8.17
N THR A 256 -13.58 15.85 7.44
CA THR A 256 -14.01 15.72 6.04
C THR A 256 -12.96 16.15 5.03
N SER A 257 -11.77 16.51 5.45
CA SER A 257 -10.68 16.97 4.60
C SER A 257 -10.31 15.94 3.54
N MET A 258 -10.24 16.35 2.28
CA MET A 258 -9.89 15.48 1.14
C MET A 258 -8.42 15.64 0.83
N MET A 259 -7.59 14.67 1.20
CA MET A 259 -6.14 14.68 0.98
C MET A 259 -5.80 14.22 -0.43
N VAL A 260 -4.94 14.95 -1.12
CA VAL A 260 -4.36 14.57 -2.42
C VAL A 260 -2.86 14.51 -2.28
N LEU A 261 -2.29 13.33 -2.44
CA LEU A 261 -0.89 13.04 -2.17
C LEU A 261 -0.21 12.45 -3.39
N VAL A 262 1.01 12.88 -3.66
CA VAL A 262 1.95 12.18 -4.53
C VAL A 262 2.75 11.22 -3.66
N THR A 263 2.58 9.92 -3.85
CA THR A 263 3.15 8.90 -2.95
C THR A 263 4.53 8.43 -3.36
N ASN A 264 4.87 8.46 -4.65
CA ASN A 264 6.17 8.05 -5.17
C ASN A 264 7.10 9.24 -5.42
N MET A 265 7.52 9.89 -4.34
CA MET A 265 8.35 11.11 -4.35
C MET A 265 9.75 10.92 -5.00
N ASP A 266 10.21 9.69 -5.13
CA ASP A 266 11.44 9.34 -5.86
C ASP A 266 11.38 9.74 -7.34
N ARG A 267 10.16 9.81 -7.91
CA ARG A 267 9.91 10.26 -9.29
C ARG A 267 9.71 11.77 -9.44
N VAL A 268 9.56 12.49 -8.35
CA VAL A 268 9.32 13.94 -8.36
C VAL A 268 10.65 14.69 -8.39
N ALA A 269 10.81 15.59 -9.37
CA ALA A 269 11.94 16.52 -9.44
C ALA A 269 11.64 17.81 -8.66
N ASN A 270 10.42 18.33 -8.83
CA ASN A 270 9.95 19.54 -8.17
C ASN A 270 8.42 19.52 -8.06
N PHE A 271 7.85 20.25 -7.13
CA PHE A 271 6.42 20.51 -7.05
C PHE A 271 6.19 21.94 -6.54
N VAL A 272 5.09 22.54 -7.00
CA VAL A 272 4.70 23.90 -6.60
C VAL A 272 3.21 23.92 -6.32
N LEU A 273 2.82 24.31 -5.12
CA LEU A 273 1.42 24.58 -4.78
C LEU A 273 1.07 25.99 -5.24
N GLU A 274 0.42 26.08 -6.39
CA GLU A 274 0.12 27.35 -7.09
C GLU A 274 -1.06 28.10 -6.44
N LYS A 275 -1.97 27.37 -5.78
CA LYS A 275 -3.18 27.97 -5.26
C LYS A 275 -3.60 27.41 -3.90
N THR A 276 -3.84 28.32 -2.98
CA THR A 276 -4.47 28.06 -1.68
C THR A 276 -5.74 28.89 -1.51
N GLY A 277 -6.53 28.58 -0.49
CA GLY A 277 -7.79 29.26 -0.19
C GLY A 277 -8.96 28.76 -1.03
N LYS A 278 -10.01 29.56 -1.20
CA LYS A 278 -11.24 29.13 -1.87
C LYS A 278 -10.99 28.75 -3.35
N ALA A 279 -11.41 27.54 -3.70
CA ALA A 279 -11.36 27.02 -5.06
C ALA A 279 -12.65 26.26 -5.37
N LYS A 280 -12.97 26.21 -6.68
CA LYS A 280 -13.95 25.26 -7.20
C LYS A 280 -13.26 23.97 -7.56
N ALA A 281 -13.99 22.88 -7.53
CA ALA A 281 -13.54 21.61 -8.09
C ALA A 281 -12.93 21.79 -9.50
N LYS A 282 -11.92 21.01 -9.82
CA LYS A 282 -11.21 21.03 -11.12
C LYS A 282 -10.33 22.27 -11.35
N THR A 283 -10.25 23.20 -10.41
CA THR A 283 -9.29 24.31 -10.48
C THR A 283 -7.88 23.75 -10.31
N GLN A 284 -6.94 24.14 -11.16
CA GLN A 284 -5.52 23.85 -11.00
C GLN A 284 -5.02 24.39 -9.65
N VAL A 285 -4.31 23.57 -8.92
CA VAL A 285 -3.82 23.92 -7.56
C VAL A 285 -2.36 23.55 -7.33
N MET A 286 -1.83 22.54 -8.00
CA MET A 286 -0.45 22.11 -7.81
C MET A 286 0.14 21.60 -9.13
N ASP A 287 1.38 21.98 -9.39
CA ASP A 287 2.17 21.45 -10.51
C ASP A 287 3.29 20.57 -9.98
N VAL A 288 3.49 19.44 -10.63
CA VAL A 288 4.48 18.42 -10.29
C VAL A 288 5.35 18.13 -11.49
N GLU A 289 6.64 18.39 -11.38
CA GLU A 289 7.65 18.01 -12.37
C GLU A 289 8.17 16.60 -12.05
N THR A 290 8.15 15.72 -13.04
CA THR A 290 8.73 14.38 -12.87
C THR A 290 10.20 14.36 -13.30
N LYS A 291 10.99 13.51 -12.62
CA LYS A 291 12.34 13.17 -13.07
C LYS A 291 12.29 12.42 -14.39
N ALA A 292 13.25 12.71 -15.26
CA ALA A 292 13.42 12.02 -16.54
C ALA A 292 13.82 10.56 -16.37
#